data_dc624bd5e054c67aa46dfea5dbfd0feb
#
_entry.id   dc624bd5e054c67aa46dfea5dbfd0feb
#
_cell.length_a   1.000
_cell.length_b   1.000
_cell.length_c   1.000
_cell.angle_alpha   90.00
_cell.angle_beta   90.00
_cell.angle_gamma   90.00
#
_symmetry.space_group_name_H-M   'P 1'
#
loop_
_entity.id
_entity.type
_entity.pdbx_description
1 polymer ?
#
loop_
_entity_poly.entity_id
_entity_poly.type
_entity_poly.pdbx_seq_one_letter_code
_entity_poly.pdbx_strand_id
1 'polypeptide(L)' 'MCYDGEWKGGVPHGSGRAYYSNGGFFQGYFKNGVADCIDGMFIYPDGTFYRGNIRDSSANGHGMLVFKNG' A
#
# COMPACT_ATOMS: atom_id res chain seq x y z
N MET A 1 -9.34 -8.12 -4.75
CA MET A 1 -8.74 -6.81 -4.39
C MET A 1 -9.62 -5.68 -4.88
N CYS A 2 -9.81 -4.68 -4.07
CA CYS A 2 -10.62 -3.52 -4.39
C CYS A 2 -9.73 -2.28 -4.37
N TYR A 3 -9.86 -1.41 -5.34
CA TYR A 3 -9.05 -0.19 -5.39
C TYR A 3 -9.96 1.03 -5.41
N ASP A 4 -9.64 2.01 -4.57
CA ASP A 4 -10.36 3.28 -4.48
C ASP A 4 -9.37 4.43 -4.58
N GLY A 5 -9.38 5.13 -5.70
CA GLY A 5 -8.47 6.25 -5.92
C GLY A 5 -8.41 6.65 -7.38
N GLU A 6 -7.28 7.20 -7.77
CA GLU A 6 -7.10 7.72 -9.12
C GLU A 6 -6.77 6.61 -10.11
N TRP A 7 -7.26 6.76 -11.33
CA TRP A 7 -7.07 5.79 -12.41
C TRP A 7 -6.48 6.50 -13.62
N LYS A 8 -5.68 5.77 -14.36
CA LYS A 8 -5.17 6.26 -15.64
C LYS A 8 -5.05 5.08 -16.59
N GLY A 9 -5.71 5.17 -17.75
CA GLY A 9 -5.66 4.12 -18.75
C GLY A 9 -6.20 2.79 -18.26
N GLY A 10 -7.17 2.81 -17.32
CA GLY A 10 -7.78 1.60 -16.81
C GLY A 10 -7.01 0.92 -15.69
N VAL A 11 -5.91 1.52 -15.21
CA VAL A 11 -5.13 0.97 -14.10
C VAL A 11 -4.97 1.99 -13.00
N PRO A 12 -4.76 1.57 -11.74
CA PRO A 12 -4.48 2.49 -10.66
C PRO A 12 -3.25 3.33 -10.93
N HIS A 13 -3.37 4.63 -10.73
CA HIS A 13 -2.26 5.55 -10.96
C HIS A 13 -2.49 6.81 -10.15
N GLY A 14 -1.51 7.17 -9.31
CA GLY A 14 -1.65 8.31 -8.45
C GLY A 14 -2.05 7.88 -7.05
N SER A 15 -2.72 8.78 -6.33
CA SER A 15 -3.10 8.56 -4.95
C SER A 15 -4.28 7.60 -4.85
N GLY A 16 -4.22 6.62 -3.93
CA GLY A 16 -5.32 5.68 -3.79
C GLY A 16 -5.14 4.70 -2.65
N ARG A 17 -6.14 3.84 -2.49
CA ARG A 17 -6.16 2.78 -1.48
C ARG A 17 -6.52 1.46 -2.13
N ALA A 18 -5.81 0.42 -1.76
CA ALA A 18 -6.10 -0.93 -2.22
C ALA A 18 -6.51 -1.78 -1.03
N TYR A 19 -7.64 -2.48 -1.16
CA TYR A 19 -8.15 -3.37 -0.11
C TYR A 19 -8.00 -4.79 -0.58
N TYR A 20 -7.36 -5.62 0.24
CA TYR A 20 -7.10 -7.01 -0.13
C TYR A 20 -8.14 -7.93 0.49
N SER A 21 -8.37 -9.06 -0.16
CA SER A 21 -9.39 -10.01 0.28
C SER A 21 -9.09 -10.64 1.64
N ASN A 22 -7.83 -10.63 2.06
CA ASN A 22 -7.44 -11.19 3.35
C ASN A 22 -7.62 -10.21 4.53
N GLY A 23 -8.13 -9.00 4.26
CA GLY A 23 -8.35 -8.01 5.30
C GLY A 23 -7.28 -6.94 5.44
N GLY A 24 -6.20 -7.06 4.68
CA GLY A 24 -5.17 -6.04 4.66
C GLY A 24 -5.52 -4.89 3.72
N PHE A 25 -4.81 -3.76 3.85
CA PHE A 25 -4.97 -2.72 2.85
C PHE A 25 -3.70 -1.88 2.75
N PHE A 26 -3.59 -1.16 1.62
CA PHE A 26 -2.48 -0.27 1.34
C PHE A 26 -3.02 1.11 0.99
N GLN A 27 -2.38 2.15 1.52
CA GLN A 27 -2.69 3.53 1.17
C GLN A 27 -1.40 4.24 0.74
N GLY A 28 -1.43 4.87 -0.44
CA GLY A 28 -0.28 5.59 -0.94
C GLY A 28 -0.43 5.88 -2.42
N TYR A 29 0.70 5.89 -3.13
CA TYR A 29 0.71 6.18 -4.56
C TYR A 29 0.90 4.92 -5.37
N PHE A 30 0.23 4.90 -6.52
CA PHE A 30 0.33 3.82 -7.49
C PHE A 30 0.94 4.37 -8.77
N LYS A 31 1.69 3.53 -9.45
CA LYS A 31 2.27 3.85 -10.74
C LYS A 31 2.04 2.66 -11.67
N ASN A 32 1.27 2.88 -12.74
CA ASN A 32 0.95 1.85 -13.74
C ASN A 32 0.40 0.58 -13.12
N GLY A 33 -0.47 0.72 -12.12
CA GLY A 33 -1.12 -0.40 -11.48
C GLY A 33 -0.35 -1.01 -10.31
N VAL A 34 0.85 -0.53 -10.00
CA VAL A 34 1.67 -1.07 -8.92
C VAL A 34 1.87 -0.02 -7.85
N ALA A 35 1.86 -0.45 -6.59
CA ALA A 35 2.16 0.46 -5.49
C ALA A 35 3.64 0.85 -5.54
N ASP A 36 3.90 2.15 -5.60
CA ASP A 36 5.25 2.68 -5.67
C ASP A 36 5.25 4.07 -5.08
N CYS A 37 5.73 4.22 -3.85
CA CYS A 37 5.81 5.52 -3.21
C CYS A 37 6.87 5.53 -2.12
N ILE A 38 7.29 6.74 -1.75
CA ILE A 38 8.31 6.92 -0.72
C ILE A 38 7.71 6.78 0.67
N ASP A 39 6.44 7.19 0.84
CA ASP A 39 5.79 7.20 2.15
C ASP A 39 4.42 6.53 2.02
N GLY A 40 4.44 5.22 1.85
CA GLY A 40 3.22 4.43 1.77
C GLY A 40 2.90 3.77 3.11
N MET A 41 1.67 3.29 3.24
CA MET A 41 1.24 2.62 4.45
C MET A 41 0.53 1.31 4.11
N PHE A 42 1.05 0.21 4.66
CA PHE A 42 0.43 -1.10 4.59
C PHE A 42 -0.15 -1.46 5.94
N ILE A 43 -1.37 -1.95 5.95
CA ILE A 43 -1.95 -2.54 7.15
C ILE A 43 -2.22 -4.00 6.85
N TYR A 44 -1.59 -4.88 7.64
CA TYR A 44 -1.73 -6.32 7.46
C TYR A 44 -2.95 -6.84 8.21
N PRO A 45 -3.45 -8.01 7.83
CA PRO A 45 -4.67 -8.56 8.44
C PRO A 45 -4.58 -8.78 9.95
N ASP A 46 -3.37 -8.98 10.47
CA ASP A 46 -3.16 -9.21 11.90
C ASP A 46 -3.08 -7.93 12.72
N GLY A 47 -3.19 -6.77 12.08
CA GLY A 47 -3.09 -5.48 12.75
C GLY A 47 -1.71 -4.86 12.73
N THR A 48 -0.72 -5.56 12.21
CA THR A 48 0.62 -5.00 12.00
C THR A 48 0.54 -3.96 10.89
N PHE A 49 1.28 -2.85 11.03
CA PHE A 49 1.34 -1.93 9.92
C PHE A 49 2.78 -1.53 9.61
N TYR A 50 3.01 -1.20 8.34
CA TYR A 50 4.29 -0.73 7.84
C TYR A 50 4.11 0.63 7.21
N ARG A 51 5.03 1.55 7.47
CA ARG A 51 5.03 2.86 6.85
C ARG A 51 6.43 3.18 6.34
N GLY A 52 6.55 3.53 5.07
CA GLY A 52 7.84 3.87 4.49
C GLY A 52 7.87 3.59 2.99
N ASN A 53 9.04 3.22 2.50
CA ASN A 53 9.23 3.00 1.07
C ASN A 53 8.49 1.76 0.60
N ILE A 54 7.70 1.94 -0.47
CA ILE A 54 6.97 0.86 -1.12
C ILE A 54 7.41 0.86 -2.58
N ARG A 55 7.81 -0.30 -3.08
CA ARG A 55 8.19 -0.47 -4.49
C ARG A 55 7.67 -1.82 -4.97
N ASP A 56 7.05 -1.82 -6.15
CA ASP A 56 6.46 -3.02 -6.75
C ASP A 56 5.51 -3.73 -5.78
N SER A 57 4.69 -2.93 -5.09
CA SER A 57 3.70 -3.40 -4.12
C SER A 57 4.32 -4.14 -2.93
N SER A 58 5.58 -3.89 -2.65
CA SER A 58 6.29 -4.50 -1.52
C SER A 58 7.04 -3.45 -0.73
N ALA A 59 7.18 -3.69 0.58
CA ALA A 59 8.02 -2.86 1.43
C ALA A 59 9.47 -2.98 0.96
N ASN A 60 10.14 -1.85 0.78
CA ASN A 60 11.49 -1.85 0.26
C ASN A 60 12.26 -0.66 0.82
N GLY A 61 13.49 -0.92 1.27
CA GLY A 61 14.35 0.13 1.79
C GLY A 61 13.98 0.56 3.19
N HIS A 62 13.90 1.86 3.40
CA HIS A 62 13.69 2.41 4.73
C HIS A 62 12.21 2.54 5.05
N GLY A 63 11.84 2.07 6.22
CA GLY A 63 10.48 2.18 6.69
C GLY A 63 10.37 1.78 8.14
N MET A 64 9.16 1.91 8.67
CA MET A 64 8.87 1.56 10.06
C MET A 64 7.79 0.50 10.10
N LEU A 65 8.10 -0.61 10.76
CA LEU A 65 7.15 -1.70 10.93
C LEU A 65 6.70 -1.69 12.40
N VAL A 66 5.40 -1.63 12.61
CA VAL A 66 4.82 -1.58 13.96
C VAL A 66 3.93 -2.80 14.13
N PHE A 67 4.29 -3.62 15.12
CA PHE A 67 3.50 -4.80 15.42
C PHE A 67 2.33 -4.45 16.33
N LYS A 68 1.25 -5.19 16.19
CA LYS A 68 0.03 -4.94 16.94
C LYS A 68 0.24 -4.95 18.46
N ASN A 69 1.11 -5.78 18.93
CA ASN A 69 1.35 -5.97 20.37
C ASN A 69 2.55 -5.18 20.89
N GLY A 70 2.99 -4.20 20.18
CA GLY A 70 4.09 -3.42 20.73
C GLY A 70 5.06 -2.97 19.79
#